data_0e5c058826ed5082565e2bd17d1cfc6b
#
_entry.id   0e5c058826ed5082565e2bd17d1cfc6b
#
_cell.length_a   1.000
_cell.length_b   1.000
_cell.length_c   1.000
_cell.angle_alpha   90.00
_cell.angle_beta   90.00
_cell.angle_gamma   90.00
#
_symmetry.space_group_name_H-M   'P 1'
#
loop_
_entity.id
_entity.type
_entity.pdbx_description
1 polymer ?
#
loop_
_entity_poly.entity_id
_entity_poly.type
_entity_poly.pdbx_seq_one_letter_code
_entity_poly.pdbx_strand_id
1 'polypeptide(L)'
;MDTEHHRRKVREFLARPPFLKRDIPEDDLDLFCEALTHDSYSHEAGISYSYERLEFLGDAVIELVVCEHIYRSGAGSEENMTDRKKEFVANKNISSRIVEKGLDIGSVMLMGKGHVDRVTKENIPEDGMCADSFEALVAGFYLIYGLEEVRRVVSAILID
;
A
#
# COMPACT_ATOMS: atom_id res chain seq x y z
N MET A 1 -18.95 -0.96 11.50
CA MET A 1 -18.54 0.16 10.61
C MET A 1 -19.32 0.02 9.32
N ASP A 2 -19.83 1.14 8.81
CA ASP A 2 -20.59 1.14 7.56
C ASP A 2 -19.64 0.84 6.37
N THR A 3 -19.85 -0.28 5.71
CA THR A 3 -19.05 -0.73 4.57
C THR A 3 -19.07 0.30 3.44
N GLU A 4 -20.20 0.94 3.19
CA GLU A 4 -20.34 1.99 2.17
C GLU A 4 -19.52 3.23 2.51
N HIS A 5 -19.43 3.59 3.78
CA HIS A 5 -18.58 4.70 4.22
C HIS A 5 -17.09 4.42 3.95
N HIS A 6 -16.60 3.21 4.24
CA HIS A 6 -15.23 2.81 3.94
C HIS A 6 -14.97 2.80 2.42
N ARG A 7 -15.85 2.19 1.64
CA ARG A 7 -15.73 2.15 0.18
C ARG A 7 -15.62 3.55 -0.43
N ARG A 8 -16.40 4.50 0.06
CA ARG A 8 -16.33 5.90 -0.37
C ARG A 8 -14.96 6.51 -0.04
N LYS A 9 -14.46 6.32 1.17
CA LYS A 9 -13.12 6.79 1.57
C LYS A 9 -12.02 6.21 0.68
N VAL A 10 -12.08 4.93 0.35
CA VAL A 10 -11.13 4.26 -0.54
C VAL A 10 -11.18 4.87 -1.94
N ARG A 11 -12.37 5.12 -2.49
CA ARG A 11 -12.52 5.80 -3.79
C ARG A 11 -11.90 7.20 -3.79
N GLU A 12 -12.19 7.99 -2.77
CA GLU A 12 -11.65 9.35 -2.61
C GLU A 12 -10.11 9.33 -2.48
N PHE A 13 -9.57 8.38 -1.74
CA PHE A 13 -8.13 8.19 -1.59
C PHE A 13 -7.45 7.83 -2.92
N LEU A 14 -7.99 6.85 -3.64
CA LEU A 14 -7.44 6.39 -4.92
C LEU A 14 -7.63 7.41 -6.07
N ALA A 15 -8.56 8.36 -5.94
CA ALA A 15 -8.73 9.43 -6.91
C ALA A 15 -7.61 10.50 -6.84
N ARG A 16 -6.85 10.54 -5.74
CA ARG A 16 -5.77 11.51 -5.54
C ARG A 16 -4.45 11.04 -6.15
N PRO A 17 -3.52 11.98 -6.42
CA PRO A 17 -2.14 11.60 -6.77
C PRO A 17 -1.51 10.74 -5.65
N PRO A 18 -0.66 9.77 -5.97
CA PRO A 18 -0.20 9.41 -7.31
C PRO A 18 -1.10 8.39 -8.02
N PHE A 19 -2.18 7.91 -7.38
CA PHE A 19 -3.02 6.83 -7.90
C PHE A 19 -3.87 7.29 -9.09
N LEU A 20 -4.61 8.38 -8.97
CA LEU A 20 -5.42 9.03 -10.02
C LEU A 20 -6.50 8.11 -10.63
N LYS A 21 -7.10 7.24 -9.80
CA LYS A 21 -8.16 6.31 -10.22
C LYS A 21 -9.52 6.81 -9.75
N ARG A 22 -10.37 7.24 -10.68
CA ARG A 22 -11.70 7.82 -10.37
C ARG A 22 -12.84 6.85 -10.59
N ASP A 23 -12.82 6.10 -11.70
CA ASP A 23 -13.91 5.21 -12.10
C ASP A 23 -13.49 3.75 -11.88
N ILE A 24 -13.48 3.32 -10.62
CA ILE A 24 -13.11 1.96 -10.22
C ILE A 24 -14.38 1.11 -10.16
N PRO A 25 -14.47 0.00 -10.97
CA PRO A 25 -15.57 -0.96 -10.84
C PRO A 25 -15.69 -1.52 -9.42
N GLU A 26 -16.89 -1.96 -9.02
CA GLU A 26 -17.15 -2.44 -7.66
C GLU A 26 -16.29 -3.65 -7.29
N ASP A 27 -16.13 -4.62 -8.21
CA ASP A 27 -15.31 -5.82 -7.98
C ASP A 27 -13.82 -5.46 -7.79
N ASP A 28 -13.31 -4.49 -8.54
CA ASP A 28 -11.94 -4.00 -8.40
C ASP A 28 -11.77 -3.21 -7.08
N LEU A 29 -12.80 -2.46 -6.68
CA LEU A 29 -12.80 -1.72 -5.41
C LEU A 29 -12.72 -2.66 -4.20
N ASP A 30 -13.32 -3.84 -4.28
CA ASP A 30 -13.25 -4.86 -3.22
C ASP A 30 -11.79 -5.23 -2.92
N LEU A 31 -10.97 -5.36 -3.95
CA LEU A 31 -9.54 -5.68 -3.80
C LEU A 31 -8.78 -4.56 -3.09
N PHE A 32 -9.08 -3.29 -3.40
CA PHE A 32 -8.48 -2.16 -2.70
C PHE A 32 -8.98 -2.01 -1.25
N CYS A 33 -10.24 -2.34 -0.99
CA CYS A 33 -10.75 -2.41 0.38
C CYS A 33 -10.05 -3.51 1.20
N GLU A 34 -9.80 -4.68 0.59
CA GLU A 34 -9.00 -5.74 1.21
C GLU A 34 -7.58 -5.26 1.53
N ALA A 35 -6.91 -4.59 0.58
CA ALA A 35 -5.57 -4.02 0.76
C ALA A 35 -5.48 -2.98 1.91
N LEU A 36 -6.60 -2.38 2.27
CA LEU A 36 -6.72 -1.37 3.34
C LEU A 36 -7.39 -1.93 4.60
N THR A 37 -7.44 -3.26 4.76
CA THR A 37 -8.02 -3.91 5.93
C THR A 37 -6.94 -4.65 6.72
N HIS A 38 -6.65 -4.19 7.93
CA HIS A 38 -5.73 -4.85 8.86
C HIS A 38 -6.38 -6.09 9.49
N ASP A 39 -5.59 -7.11 9.81
CA ASP A 39 -6.06 -8.37 10.39
C ASP A 39 -6.80 -8.18 11.73
N SER A 40 -6.40 -7.21 12.55
CA SER A 40 -7.10 -6.89 13.79
C SER A 40 -8.57 -6.53 13.58
N TYR A 41 -8.88 -5.81 12.49
CA TYR A 41 -10.26 -5.54 12.13
C TYR A 41 -10.97 -6.81 11.66
N SER A 42 -10.30 -7.61 10.84
CA SER A 42 -10.85 -8.87 10.33
C SER A 42 -11.23 -9.83 11.46
N HIS A 43 -10.37 -9.96 12.46
CA HIS A 43 -10.65 -10.76 13.66
C HIS A 43 -11.88 -10.24 14.43
N GLU A 44 -11.97 -8.95 14.66
CA GLU A 44 -13.11 -8.35 15.37
C GLU A 44 -14.41 -8.43 14.58
N ALA A 45 -14.35 -8.26 13.26
CA ALA A 45 -15.52 -8.26 12.38
C ALA A 45 -15.95 -9.68 11.95
N GLY A 46 -15.14 -10.70 12.20
CA GLY A 46 -15.40 -12.09 11.80
C GLY A 46 -15.35 -12.29 10.27
N ILE A 47 -14.50 -11.53 9.57
CA ILE A 47 -14.27 -11.67 8.13
C ILE A 47 -12.98 -12.42 7.85
N SER A 48 -12.88 -13.06 6.68
CA SER A 48 -11.81 -14.01 6.35
C SER A 48 -10.67 -13.42 5.52
N TYR A 49 -10.66 -12.11 5.27
CA TYR A 49 -9.64 -11.44 4.48
C TYR A 49 -8.98 -10.29 5.25
N SER A 50 -7.74 -10.03 4.93
CA SER A 50 -6.95 -8.87 5.36
C SER A 50 -5.94 -8.55 4.25
N TYR A 51 -5.15 -7.50 4.43
CA TYR A 51 -4.16 -7.11 3.44
C TYR A 51 -3.00 -8.12 3.25
N GLU A 52 -2.79 -9.07 4.18
CA GLU A 52 -1.59 -9.92 4.25
C GLU A 52 -1.29 -10.70 2.96
N ARG A 53 -2.31 -11.25 2.30
CA ARG A 53 -2.10 -11.99 1.05
C ARG A 53 -1.70 -11.08 -0.12
N LEU A 54 -2.27 -9.88 -0.17
CA LEU A 54 -1.91 -8.86 -1.15
C LEU A 54 -0.53 -8.27 -0.86
N GLU A 55 -0.21 -8.02 0.40
CA GLU A 55 1.12 -7.61 0.86
C GLU A 55 2.21 -8.56 0.36
N PHE A 56 2.02 -9.87 0.55
CA PHE A 56 2.95 -10.89 0.06
C PHE A 56 3.23 -10.77 -1.46
N LEU A 57 2.20 -10.54 -2.26
CA LEU A 57 2.36 -10.32 -3.70
C LEU A 57 2.99 -8.95 -3.99
N GLY A 58 2.55 -7.93 -3.30
CA GLY A 58 2.98 -6.54 -3.50
C GLY A 58 4.45 -6.32 -3.18
N ASP A 59 4.97 -6.95 -2.14
CA ASP A 59 6.40 -6.96 -1.81
C ASP A 59 7.23 -7.43 -3.01
N ALA A 60 6.90 -8.57 -3.59
CA ALA A 60 7.59 -9.11 -4.76
C ALA A 60 7.48 -8.18 -5.99
N VAL A 61 6.34 -7.54 -6.19
CA VAL A 61 6.12 -6.60 -7.31
C VAL A 61 6.92 -5.32 -7.12
N ILE A 62 6.98 -4.78 -5.92
CA ILE A 62 7.82 -3.61 -5.57
C ILE A 62 9.29 -3.97 -5.78
N GLU A 63 9.74 -5.12 -5.29
CA GLU A 63 11.11 -5.59 -5.50
C GLU A 63 11.46 -5.64 -6.99
N LEU A 64 10.58 -6.16 -7.83
CA LEU A 64 10.81 -6.22 -9.27
C LEU A 64 11.02 -4.83 -9.87
N VAL A 65 10.15 -3.87 -9.56
CA VAL A 65 10.23 -2.49 -10.08
C VAL A 65 11.50 -1.80 -9.59
N VAL A 66 11.83 -1.95 -8.33
CA VAL A 66 13.04 -1.38 -7.73
C VAL A 66 14.30 -2.00 -8.35
N CYS A 67 14.36 -3.33 -8.50
CA CYS A 67 15.48 -4.02 -9.14
C CYS A 67 15.68 -3.56 -10.58
N GLU A 68 14.61 -3.43 -11.35
CA GLU A 68 14.67 -2.92 -12.72
C GLU A 68 15.18 -1.48 -12.78
N HIS A 69 14.72 -0.61 -11.90
CA HIS A 69 15.21 0.76 -11.78
C HIS A 69 16.71 0.80 -11.46
N ILE A 70 17.15 0.05 -10.46
CA ILE A 70 18.58 -0.03 -10.08
C ILE A 70 19.44 -0.54 -11.23
N TYR A 71 19.00 -1.61 -11.89
CA TYR A 71 19.70 -2.18 -13.04
C TYR A 71 19.85 -1.17 -14.18
N ARG A 72 18.78 -0.49 -14.54
CA ARG A 72 18.79 0.52 -15.61
C ARG A 72 19.61 1.77 -15.27
N SER A 73 19.79 2.06 -13.99
CA SER A 73 20.64 3.19 -13.54
C SER A 73 22.15 2.96 -13.72
N GLY A 74 22.57 1.75 -14.12
CA GLY A 74 23.98 1.41 -14.28
C GLY A 74 24.76 1.32 -12.96
N ALA A 75 24.13 0.94 -11.88
CA ALA A 75 24.59 1.09 -10.51
C ALA A 75 25.70 0.13 -10.06
N GLY A 76 26.61 -0.29 -10.91
CA GLY A 76 27.85 -0.98 -10.48
C GLY A 76 27.68 -2.50 -10.30
N SER A 77 28.32 -3.05 -9.24
CA SER A 77 28.38 -4.50 -9.00
C SER A 77 27.04 -5.06 -8.48
N GLU A 78 26.86 -6.38 -8.57
CA GLU A 78 25.71 -7.10 -8.03
C GLU A 78 25.54 -6.83 -6.52
N GLU A 79 26.62 -6.80 -5.75
CA GLU A 79 26.63 -6.48 -4.33
C GLU A 79 26.05 -5.07 -4.08
N ASN A 80 26.49 -4.09 -4.85
CA ASN A 80 26.01 -2.70 -4.79
C ASN A 80 24.52 -2.60 -5.12
N MET A 81 24.05 -3.31 -6.14
CA MET A 81 22.63 -3.35 -6.51
C MET A 81 21.80 -4.02 -5.41
N THR A 82 22.28 -5.09 -4.81
CA THR A 82 21.61 -5.79 -3.71
C THR A 82 21.45 -4.90 -2.47
N ASP A 83 22.48 -4.16 -2.09
CA ASP A 83 22.43 -3.27 -0.94
C ASP A 83 21.48 -2.09 -1.19
N ARG A 84 21.51 -1.48 -2.37
CA ARG A 84 20.57 -0.45 -2.75
C ARG A 84 19.11 -0.96 -2.75
N LYS A 85 18.88 -2.18 -3.25
CA LYS A 85 17.54 -2.79 -3.20
C LYS A 85 17.03 -2.87 -1.76
N LYS A 86 17.83 -3.40 -0.84
CA LYS A 86 17.45 -3.50 0.59
C LYS A 86 17.04 -2.16 1.21
N GLU A 87 17.73 -1.08 0.84
CA GLU A 87 17.40 0.26 1.31
C GLU A 87 16.03 0.72 0.79
N PHE A 88 15.76 0.53 -0.51
CA PHE A 88 14.50 0.93 -1.13
C PHE A 88 13.29 0.20 -0.55
N VAL A 89 13.39 -1.13 -0.39
CA VAL A 89 12.24 -1.97 0.01
C VAL A 89 12.09 -2.13 1.54
N ALA A 90 12.95 -1.54 2.34
CA ALA A 90 12.81 -1.59 3.78
C ALA A 90 11.52 -0.88 4.24
N ASN A 91 10.74 -1.52 5.10
CA ASN A 91 9.49 -0.94 5.63
C ASN A 91 9.68 0.47 6.17
N LYS A 92 10.80 0.72 6.85
CA LYS A 92 11.14 2.07 7.34
C LYS A 92 11.24 3.10 6.21
N ASN A 93 11.86 2.73 5.09
CA ASN A 93 11.97 3.63 3.94
C ASN A 93 10.59 3.83 3.28
N ILE A 94 9.85 2.75 3.05
CA ILE A 94 8.49 2.83 2.48
C ILE A 94 7.61 3.74 3.34
N SER A 95 7.59 3.54 4.67
CA SER A 95 6.82 4.38 5.60
C SER A 95 7.24 5.85 5.54
N SER A 96 8.54 6.13 5.48
CA SER A 96 9.07 7.49 5.36
C SER A 96 8.61 8.16 4.07
N ARG A 97 8.71 7.46 2.96
CA ARG A 97 8.30 7.96 1.63
C ARG A 97 6.79 8.21 1.55
N ILE A 98 5.98 7.33 2.14
CA ILE A 98 4.53 7.51 2.26
C ILE A 98 4.20 8.84 2.95
N VAL A 99 4.86 9.11 4.08
CA VAL A 99 4.67 10.37 4.84
C VAL A 99 5.15 11.57 4.04
N GLU A 100 6.35 11.52 3.45
CA GLU A 100 6.90 12.59 2.62
C GLU A 100 6.01 12.97 1.44
N LYS A 101 5.36 11.97 0.83
CA LYS A 101 4.42 12.18 -0.28
C LYS A 101 3.00 12.58 0.18
N GLY A 102 2.78 12.70 1.46
CA GLY A 102 1.48 13.09 2.02
C GLY A 102 0.37 12.06 1.82
N LEU A 103 0.73 10.78 1.73
CA LEU A 103 -0.23 9.68 1.61
C LEU A 103 -0.70 9.25 2.99
N ASP A 104 -1.90 9.65 3.35
CA ASP A 104 -2.53 9.29 4.62
C ASP A 104 -3.24 7.92 4.53
N ILE A 105 -2.45 6.86 4.32
CA ILE A 105 -2.95 5.48 4.24
C ILE A 105 -3.63 5.08 5.55
N GLY A 106 -3.03 5.41 6.68
CA GLY A 106 -3.54 5.05 7.99
C GLY A 106 -4.97 5.52 8.25
N SER A 107 -5.35 6.71 7.77
CA SER A 107 -6.72 7.24 7.96
C SER A 107 -7.78 6.49 7.16
N VAL A 108 -7.37 5.79 6.10
CA VAL A 108 -8.29 5.05 5.22
C VAL A 108 -8.38 3.58 5.59
N MET A 109 -7.41 3.05 6.34
CA MET A 109 -7.40 1.66 6.77
C MET A 109 -8.54 1.32 7.72
N LEU A 110 -9.03 0.07 7.63
CA LEU A 110 -9.84 -0.56 8.68
C LEU A 110 -8.92 -1.23 9.69
N MET A 111 -9.02 -0.80 10.94
CA MET A 111 -8.24 -1.32 12.08
C MET A 111 -9.16 -1.73 13.21
N GLY A 112 -8.73 -2.73 14.00
CA GLY A 112 -9.41 -3.12 15.22
C GLY A 112 -9.33 -2.01 16.29
N LYS A 113 -10.19 -2.10 17.30
CA LYS A 113 -10.34 -1.07 18.36
C LYS A 113 -9.05 -0.78 19.13
N GLY A 114 -8.11 -1.74 19.17
CA GLY A 114 -6.80 -1.54 19.77
C GLY A 114 -5.92 -0.51 19.06
N HIS A 115 -6.21 -0.21 17.80
CA HIS A 115 -5.48 0.74 16.94
C HIS A 115 -6.32 2.00 16.61
N VAL A 116 -7.32 2.29 17.43
CA VAL A 116 -8.19 3.46 17.23
C VAL A 116 -8.23 4.27 18.52
N ASP A 117 -8.00 5.57 18.41
CA ASP A 117 -8.13 6.47 19.55
C ASP A 117 -9.56 6.46 20.10
N ARG A 118 -9.69 6.34 21.43
CA ARG A 118 -11.00 6.21 22.07
C ARG A 118 -11.82 7.49 22.06
N VAL A 119 -11.16 8.63 21.96
CA VAL A 119 -11.79 9.96 22.00
C VAL A 119 -12.02 10.50 20.59
N THR A 120 -10.95 10.60 19.79
CA THR A 120 -11.01 11.17 18.44
C THR A 120 -11.59 10.21 17.41
N LYS A 121 -11.57 8.89 17.69
CA LYS A 121 -11.95 7.82 16.74
C LYS A 121 -11.03 7.74 15.51
N GLU A 122 -9.88 8.37 15.57
CA GLU A 122 -8.86 8.30 14.52
C GLU A 122 -8.03 7.02 14.65
N ASN A 123 -7.58 6.49 13.52
CA ASN A 123 -6.67 5.36 13.48
C ASN A 123 -5.28 5.75 14.02
N ILE A 124 -4.70 4.86 14.80
CA ILE A 124 -3.32 4.95 15.29
C ILE A 124 -2.56 3.74 14.76
N PRO A 125 -2.03 3.80 13.52
CA PRO A 125 -1.27 2.69 12.96
C PRO A 125 0.05 2.50 13.71
N GLU A 126 0.41 1.23 13.96
CA GLU A 126 1.75 0.89 14.43
C GLU A 126 2.77 0.95 13.29
N ASP A 127 4.06 0.95 13.66
CA ASP A 127 5.15 0.94 12.70
C ASP A 127 5.03 -0.25 11.73
N GLY A 128 5.12 0.06 10.45
CA GLY A 128 5.03 -0.93 9.37
C GLY A 128 3.64 -1.13 8.78
N MET A 129 2.55 -0.93 9.51
CA MET A 129 1.19 -1.17 9.00
C MET A 129 0.88 -0.39 7.71
N CYS A 130 1.30 0.87 7.62
CA CYS A 130 1.11 1.67 6.41
C CYS A 130 1.98 1.20 5.25
N ALA A 131 3.19 0.71 5.53
CA ALA A 131 4.06 0.11 4.51
C ALA A 131 3.45 -1.18 3.97
N ASP A 132 3.02 -2.08 4.84
CA ASP A 132 2.41 -3.37 4.48
C ASP A 132 1.11 -3.15 3.66
N SER A 133 0.29 -2.19 4.07
CA SER A 133 -0.92 -1.80 3.32
C SER A 133 -0.59 -1.15 1.96
N PHE A 134 0.50 -0.39 1.88
CA PHE A 134 0.98 0.15 0.60
C PHE A 134 1.43 -0.97 -0.35
N GLU A 135 2.16 -1.97 0.14
CA GLU A 135 2.53 -3.15 -0.64
C GLU A 135 1.28 -3.87 -1.13
N ALA A 136 0.28 -4.05 -0.27
CA ALA A 136 -1.00 -4.63 -0.66
C ALA A 136 -1.75 -3.81 -1.73
N LEU A 137 -1.73 -2.49 -1.64
CA LEU A 137 -2.26 -1.61 -2.69
C LEU A 137 -1.53 -1.79 -4.02
N VAL A 138 -0.20 -1.92 -3.99
CA VAL A 138 0.60 -2.18 -5.20
C VAL A 138 0.20 -3.51 -5.83
N ALA A 139 -0.07 -4.55 -5.04
CA ALA A 139 -0.61 -5.82 -5.55
C ALA A 139 -1.96 -5.63 -6.24
N GLY A 140 -2.86 -4.86 -5.66
CA GLY A 140 -4.15 -4.50 -6.27
C GLY A 140 -3.97 -3.80 -7.62
N PHE A 141 -3.07 -2.80 -7.68
CA PHE A 141 -2.74 -2.13 -8.94
C PHE A 141 -2.17 -3.07 -9.98
N TYR A 142 -1.29 -3.99 -9.57
CA TYR A 142 -0.72 -4.99 -10.46
C TYR A 142 -1.78 -5.92 -11.07
N LEU A 143 -2.67 -6.44 -10.23
CA LEU A 143 -3.70 -7.40 -10.66
C LEU A 143 -4.74 -6.75 -11.58
N ILE A 144 -5.08 -5.49 -11.37
CA ILE A 144 -6.14 -4.77 -12.11
C ILE A 144 -5.58 -4.05 -13.33
N TYR A 145 -4.47 -3.32 -13.18
CA TYR A 145 -3.95 -2.42 -14.22
C TYR A 145 -2.63 -2.87 -14.84
N GLY A 146 -1.98 -3.88 -14.28
CA GLY A 146 -0.73 -4.43 -14.79
C GLY A 146 0.52 -3.67 -14.36
N LEU A 147 1.68 -4.18 -14.81
CA LEU A 147 3.00 -3.77 -14.33
C LEU A 147 3.37 -2.31 -14.70
N GLU A 148 2.94 -1.82 -15.86
CA GLU A 148 3.24 -0.43 -16.28
C GLU A 148 2.63 0.60 -15.32
N GLU A 149 1.40 0.35 -14.88
CA GLU A 149 0.74 1.23 -13.93
C GLU A 149 1.42 1.16 -12.55
N VAL A 150 1.85 -0.03 -12.15
CA VAL A 150 2.64 -0.21 -10.92
C VAL A 150 3.96 0.54 -11.00
N ARG A 151 4.69 0.46 -12.13
CA ARG A 151 5.92 1.25 -12.31
C ARG A 151 5.68 2.73 -12.09
N ARG A 152 4.60 3.26 -12.65
CA ARG A 152 4.23 4.67 -12.47
C ARG A 152 3.99 5.03 -11.00
N VAL A 153 3.21 4.22 -10.29
CA VAL A 153 2.87 4.46 -8.88
C VAL A 153 4.08 4.30 -7.97
N VAL A 154 4.81 3.20 -8.10
CA VAL A 154 6.00 2.92 -7.28
C VAL A 154 7.09 3.94 -7.52
N SER A 155 7.34 4.34 -8.78
CA SER A 155 8.32 5.39 -9.09
C SER A 155 7.96 6.71 -8.42
N ALA A 156 6.72 7.14 -8.53
CA ALA A 156 6.26 8.40 -7.93
C ALA A 156 6.41 8.44 -6.39
N ILE A 157 6.38 7.29 -5.73
CA ILE A 157 6.43 7.22 -4.26
C ILE A 157 7.83 6.88 -3.77
N LEU A 158 8.46 5.83 -4.31
CA LEU A 158 9.71 5.30 -3.75
C LEU A 158 10.97 5.80 -4.46
N ILE A 159 10.88 6.22 -5.74
CA ILE A 159 12.05 6.53 -6.56
C ILE A 159 12.22 8.03 -6.76
N ASP A 160 11.17 8.73 -7.17
CA ASP A 160 11.19 10.17 -7.46
C ASP A 160 11.06 11.01 -6.15
#